data_77694ed658997b8161bbd06df05fcf60
#
_entry.id   77694ed658997b8161bbd06df05fcf60
#
_cell.length_a   1.000
_cell.length_b   1.000
_cell.length_c   1.000
_cell.angle_alpha   90.00
_cell.angle_beta   90.00
_cell.angle_gamma   90.00
#
_symmetry.space_group_name_H-M   'P 1'
#
loop_
_entity.id
_entity.type
_entity.pdbx_description
1 polymer ?
#
loop_
_entity_poly.entity_id
_entity_poly.type
_entity_poly.pdbx_seq_one_letter_code
_entity_poly.pdbx_strand_id
1 'polypeptide(L)'
;MRLTRRRMLVPMLLGLGSLGLPARAQSPPERSAAELMDAVMWNREPIGGPFVLVDHTGRPKTEADFRGRLLLVYFGFTSCPDACPTDLQAIGLALDQLGAAGDAVQPLFITLDPERDTPQLLADYVSLFHPRLIGLSGDASSIRQAARGYKVYYAKVATADRSDYTVDHSGFIYLMDRAGHYLGFFPPGTSPDRMADVIRPLIDGAHGP
;
A
#
# COMPACT_ATOMS: atom_id res chain seq x y z
N MET A 1 -39.43 83.33 -26.94
CA MET A 1 -38.27 82.43 -27.12
C MET A 1 -38.21 81.51 -25.87
N ARG A 2 -38.72 80.31 -25.90
CA ARG A 2 -38.73 79.35 -24.76
C ARG A 2 -37.87 78.12 -25.17
N LEU A 3 -36.75 77.91 -24.50
CA LEU A 3 -35.88 76.78 -24.67
C LEU A 3 -36.38 75.64 -23.76
N THR A 4 -36.82 74.55 -24.40
CA THR A 4 -37.23 73.30 -23.74
C THR A 4 -36.01 72.41 -23.53
N ARG A 5 -35.63 72.18 -22.27
CA ARG A 5 -34.61 71.19 -21.87
C ARG A 5 -35.18 69.79 -21.97
N ARG A 6 -34.69 68.97 -22.90
CA ARG A 6 -34.89 67.49 -22.96
C ARG A 6 -34.02 66.84 -21.88
N ARG A 7 -34.63 66.15 -20.92
CA ARG A 7 -33.96 65.27 -19.98
C ARG A 7 -33.80 63.91 -20.66
N MET A 8 -32.53 63.47 -20.88
CA MET A 8 -32.21 62.08 -21.26
C MET A 8 -32.22 61.20 -20.03
N LEU A 9 -33.09 60.20 -20.01
CA LEU A 9 -33.10 59.07 -19.07
C LEU A 9 -32.11 58.00 -19.56
N VAL A 10 -31.08 57.74 -18.77
CA VAL A 10 -30.14 56.63 -19.01
C VAL A 10 -30.68 55.43 -18.26
N PRO A 11 -30.93 54.28 -18.91
CA PRO A 11 -31.33 53.07 -18.20
C PRO A 11 -30.10 52.43 -17.54
N MET A 12 -30.16 52.25 -16.21
CA MET A 12 -29.18 51.55 -15.41
C MET A 12 -29.41 50.05 -15.57
N LEU A 13 -28.57 49.38 -16.35
CA LEU A 13 -28.52 47.91 -16.45
C LEU A 13 -27.94 47.32 -15.16
N LEU A 14 -28.77 46.68 -14.34
CA LEU A 14 -28.35 45.84 -13.24
C LEU A 14 -27.81 44.53 -13.82
N GLY A 15 -26.49 44.39 -13.80
CA GLY A 15 -25.83 43.11 -14.07
C GLY A 15 -26.04 42.13 -12.91
N LEU A 16 -26.83 41.06 -13.13
CA LEU A 16 -26.86 39.91 -12.21
C LEU A 16 -25.52 39.17 -12.34
N GLY A 17 -24.60 39.38 -11.39
CA GLY A 17 -23.43 38.56 -11.21
C GLY A 17 -23.84 37.18 -10.72
N SER A 18 -23.76 36.17 -11.60
CA SER A 18 -23.87 34.76 -11.21
C SER A 18 -22.66 34.37 -10.36
N LEU A 19 -22.87 34.26 -9.05
CA LEU A 19 -21.93 33.63 -8.14
C LEU A 19 -21.81 32.15 -8.50
N GLY A 20 -20.80 31.80 -9.30
CA GLY A 20 -20.43 30.43 -9.58
C GLY A 20 -19.99 29.75 -8.27
N LEU A 21 -20.77 28.79 -7.79
CA LEU A 21 -20.36 27.90 -6.71
C LEU A 21 -19.11 27.13 -7.15
N PRO A 22 -18.07 27.01 -6.28
CA PRO A 22 -16.90 26.21 -6.63
C PRO A 22 -17.35 24.76 -6.87
N ALA A 23 -17.03 24.23 -8.04
CA ALA A 23 -17.23 22.83 -8.35
C ALA A 23 -16.45 21.99 -7.32
N ARG A 24 -17.20 21.26 -6.50
CA ARG A 24 -16.62 20.34 -5.54
C ARG A 24 -15.92 19.25 -6.34
N ALA A 25 -14.58 19.20 -6.28
CA ALA A 25 -13.80 18.14 -6.88
C ALA A 25 -14.29 16.81 -6.27
N GLN A 26 -15.01 16.02 -7.05
CA GLN A 26 -15.41 14.68 -6.66
C GLN A 26 -14.15 13.82 -6.63
N SER A 27 -13.84 13.23 -5.49
CA SER A 27 -12.80 12.20 -5.41
C SER A 27 -13.13 11.09 -6.42
N PRO A 28 -12.14 10.56 -7.15
CA PRO A 28 -12.39 9.43 -8.04
C PRO A 28 -13.08 8.31 -7.25
N PRO A 29 -14.03 7.59 -7.84
CA PRO A 29 -14.69 6.47 -7.18
C PRO A 29 -13.63 5.47 -6.73
N GLU A 30 -13.70 5.04 -5.46
CA GLU A 30 -12.84 3.98 -4.95
C GLU A 30 -13.16 2.70 -5.73
N ARG A 31 -12.14 2.10 -6.33
CA ARG A 31 -12.28 0.84 -7.07
C ARG A 31 -12.62 -0.30 -6.12
N SER A 32 -13.48 -1.20 -6.56
CA SER A 32 -13.82 -2.41 -5.80
C SER A 32 -12.60 -3.35 -5.69
N ALA A 33 -12.63 -4.25 -4.71
CA ALA A 33 -11.60 -5.29 -4.57
C ALA A 33 -11.45 -6.14 -5.84
N ALA A 34 -12.57 -6.40 -6.54
CA ALA A 34 -12.55 -7.16 -7.80
C ALA A 34 -11.84 -6.41 -8.93
N GLU A 35 -12.08 -5.10 -9.08
CA GLU A 35 -11.40 -4.27 -10.09
C GLU A 35 -9.90 -4.13 -9.81
N LEU A 36 -9.52 -4.02 -8.54
CA LEU A 36 -8.11 -4.00 -8.14
C LEU A 36 -7.44 -5.34 -8.43
N MET A 37 -8.12 -6.45 -8.14
CA MET A 37 -7.64 -7.79 -8.43
C MET A 37 -7.45 -8.01 -9.93
N ASP A 38 -8.42 -7.61 -10.76
CA ASP A 38 -8.33 -7.70 -12.23
C ASP A 38 -7.13 -6.89 -12.76
N ALA A 39 -6.91 -5.69 -12.23
CA ALA A 39 -5.75 -4.86 -12.60
C ALA A 39 -4.42 -5.53 -12.25
N VAL A 40 -4.33 -6.18 -11.08
CA VAL A 40 -3.13 -6.93 -10.64
C VAL A 40 -2.90 -8.16 -11.52
N MET A 41 -3.94 -8.97 -11.73
CA MET A 41 -3.85 -10.23 -12.49
C MET A 41 -3.43 -10.02 -13.94
N TRP A 42 -3.85 -8.93 -14.57
CA TRP A 42 -3.56 -8.65 -15.98
C TRP A 42 -2.43 -7.64 -16.18
N ASN A 43 -1.72 -7.26 -15.12
CA ASN A 43 -0.60 -6.29 -15.17
C ASN A 43 -0.94 -4.99 -15.94
N ARG A 44 -2.20 -4.52 -15.83
CA ARG A 44 -2.73 -3.35 -16.55
C ARG A 44 -2.28 -2.03 -15.95
N GLU A 45 -1.78 -2.06 -14.71
CA GLU A 45 -1.27 -0.89 -14.01
C GLU A 45 0.03 -1.23 -13.27
N PRO A 46 0.96 -0.29 -13.16
CA PRO A 46 2.17 -0.51 -12.38
C PRO A 46 1.82 -0.80 -10.92
N ILE A 47 2.47 -1.82 -10.37
CA ILE A 47 2.37 -2.22 -8.96
C ILE A 47 3.64 -1.81 -8.26
N GLY A 48 3.52 -1.33 -7.01
CA GLY A 48 4.62 -0.74 -6.27
C GLY A 48 4.67 0.77 -6.46
N GLY A 49 5.77 1.37 -6.06
CA GLY A 49 5.99 2.81 -6.17
C GLY A 49 6.56 3.41 -4.90
N PRO A 50 6.81 4.73 -4.90
CA PRO A 50 7.44 5.39 -3.77
C PRO A 50 6.55 5.40 -2.53
N PHE A 51 7.18 5.13 -1.39
CA PHE A 51 6.58 5.32 -0.08
C PHE A 51 7.58 6.01 0.86
N VAL A 52 7.06 6.65 1.89
CA VAL A 52 7.85 7.17 3.02
C VAL A 52 7.17 6.65 4.28
N LEU A 53 7.82 5.71 4.95
CA LEU A 53 7.32 5.03 6.14
C LEU A 53 8.36 5.09 7.25
N VAL A 54 8.06 4.53 8.41
CA VAL A 54 8.97 4.43 9.55
C VAL A 54 9.12 2.95 9.90
N ASP A 55 10.34 2.45 10.07
CA ASP A 55 10.55 1.08 10.49
C ASP A 55 10.26 0.89 12.00
N HIS A 56 10.18 -0.37 12.42
CA HIS A 56 9.92 -0.74 13.81
C HIS A 56 11.02 -0.28 14.80
N THR A 57 12.16 0.26 14.31
CA THR A 57 13.20 0.90 15.13
C THR A 57 13.07 2.42 15.20
N GLY A 58 12.03 3.00 14.56
CA GLY A 58 11.78 4.43 14.53
C GLY A 58 12.54 5.19 13.43
N ARG A 59 13.17 4.51 12.47
CA ARG A 59 13.94 5.13 11.40
C ARG A 59 13.07 5.32 10.16
N PRO A 60 13.10 6.52 9.51
CA PRO A 60 12.43 6.71 8.24
C PRO A 60 13.00 5.78 7.17
N LYS A 61 12.11 5.24 6.33
CA LYS A 61 12.41 4.33 5.22
C LYS A 61 11.63 4.71 3.99
N THR A 62 12.29 4.63 2.86
CA THR A 62 11.71 4.75 1.54
C THR A 62 11.90 3.44 0.77
N GLU A 63 11.20 3.24 -0.32
CA GLU A 63 11.43 2.06 -1.18
C GLU A 63 12.87 2.03 -1.73
N ALA A 64 13.50 3.21 -1.89
CA ALA A 64 14.88 3.32 -2.37
C ALA A 64 15.92 2.72 -1.40
N ASP A 65 15.62 2.69 -0.09
CA ASP A 65 16.49 2.11 0.92
C ASP A 65 16.65 0.57 0.78
N PHE A 66 15.76 -0.04 0.01
CA PHE A 66 15.73 -1.49 -0.20
C PHE A 66 16.25 -1.93 -1.57
N ARG A 67 16.65 -0.99 -2.43
CA ARG A 67 17.20 -1.30 -3.76
C ARG A 67 18.44 -2.18 -3.66
N GLY A 68 18.68 -2.97 -4.70
CA GLY A 68 19.75 -3.97 -4.74
C GLY A 68 19.37 -5.34 -4.18
N ARG A 69 18.21 -5.46 -3.55
CA ARG A 69 17.64 -6.73 -3.07
C ARG A 69 16.30 -7.03 -3.73
N LEU A 70 15.97 -8.29 -3.86
CA LEU A 70 14.58 -8.70 -4.12
C LEU A 70 13.75 -8.37 -2.89
N LEU A 71 12.50 -7.91 -3.08
CA LEU A 71 11.63 -7.62 -1.95
C LEU A 71 10.45 -8.60 -1.92
N LEU A 72 10.13 -9.07 -0.72
CA LEU A 72 8.85 -9.70 -0.40
C LEU A 72 8.05 -8.71 0.44
N VAL A 73 7.04 -8.09 -0.15
CA VAL A 73 6.24 -7.05 0.52
C VAL A 73 4.87 -7.63 0.88
N TYR A 74 4.56 -7.65 2.17
CA TYR A 74 3.29 -8.12 2.69
C TYR A 74 2.59 -7.01 3.48
N PHE A 75 1.31 -6.81 3.19
CA PHE A 75 0.46 -5.87 3.92
C PHE A 75 -0.44 -6.64 4.86
N GLY A 76 -0.55 -6.19 6.11
CA GLY A 76 -1.35 -6.85 7.13
C GLY A 76 -1.47 -6.01 8.39
N PHE A 77 -1.81 -6.62 9.51
CA PHE A 77 -1.91 -5.98 10.83
C PHE A 77 -1.63 -6.99 11.94
N THR A 78 -1.09 -6.52 13.07
CA THR A 78 -0.58 -7.43 14.12
C THR A 78 -1.68 -8.20 14.83
N SER A 79 -2.89 -7.63 14.92
CA SER A 79 -4.06 -8.27 15.55
C SER A 79 -4.82 -9.23 14.63
N CYS A 80 -4.28 -9.58 13.45
CA CYS A 80 -4.86 -10.58 12.56
C CYS A 80 -4.75 -11.97 13.19
N PRO A 81 -5.88 -12.71 13.37
CA PRO A 81 -5.85 -13.96 14.13
C PRO A 81 -5.31 -15.18 13.36
N ASP A 82 -5.17 -15.11 12.03
CA ASP A 82 -4.94 -16.31 11.20
C ASP A 82 -4.04 -16.06 9.99
N ALA A 83 -4.50 -15.35 8.97
CA ALA A 83 -3.81 -15.27 7.68
C ALA A 83 -2.43 -14.58 7.77
N CYS A 84 -2.32 -13.43 8.46
CA CYS A 84 -1.06 -12.70 8.53
C CYS A 84 0.07 -13.49 9.20
N PRO A 85 -0.10 -14.11 10.38
CA PRO A 85 0.98 -14.90 10.98
C PRO A 85 1.33 -16.13 10.13
N THR A 86 0.36 -16.76 9.46
CA THR A 86 0.60 -17.91 8.58
C THR A 86 1.46 -17.52 7.38
N ASP A 87 1.14 -16.43 6.69
CA ASP A 87 1.90 -15.97 5.53
C ASP A 87 3.30 -15.45 5.91
N LEU A 88 3.42 -14.74 7.05
CA LEU A 88 4.72 -14.28 7.55
C LEU A 88 5.62 -15.44 7.97
N GLN A 89 5.06 -16.48 8.58
CA GLN A 89 5.79 -17.72 8.88
C GLN A 89 6.28 -18.39 7.58
N ALA A 90 5.45 -18.46 6.54
CA ALA A 90 5.83 -19.02 5.25
C ALA A 90 6.96 -18.22 4.58
N ILE A 91 6.93 -16.88 4.66
CA ILE A 91 8.02 -16.01 4.20
C ILE A 91 9.32 -16.34 4.96
N GLY A 92 9.28 -16.43 6.30
CA GLY A 92 10.45 -16.75 7.12
C GLY A 92 11.07 -18.08 6.73
N LEU A 93 10.26 -19.13 6.66
CA LEU A 93 10.70 -20.48 6.27
C LEU A 93 11.27 -20.52 4.83
N ALA A 94 10.69 -19.78 3.90
CA ALA A 94 11.23 -19.69 2.53
C ALA A 94 12.63 -19.05 2.52
N LEU A 95 12.87 -18.02 3.34
CA LEU A 95 14.19 -17.41 3.49
C LEU A 95 15.21 -18.38 4.13
N ASP A 96 14.80 -19.16 5.12
CA ASP A 96 15.64 -20.20 5.73
C ASP A 96 16.05 -21.26 4.71
N GLN A 97 15.12 -21.69 3.83
CA GLN A 97 15.39 -22.66 2.76
C GLN A 97 16.31 -22.11 1.66
N LEU A 98 16.31 -20.81 1.43
CA LEU A 98 17.28 -20.16 0.54
C LEU A 98 18.68 -20.12 1.14
N GLY A 99 18.83 -20.27 2.47
CA GLY A 99 20.10 -20.22 3.17
C GLY A 99 20.82 -18.88 2.95
N ALA A 100 22.13 -18.93 2.71
CA ALA A 100 22.93 -17.73 2.46
C ALA A 100 22.45 -16.92 1.23
N ALA A 101 21.87 -17.57 0.22
CA ALA A 101 21.32 -16.88 -0.94
C ALA A 101 20.11 -15.99 -0.54
N GLY A 102 19.39 -16.34 0.51
CA GLY A 102 18.31 -15.56 1.05
C GLY A 102 18.72 -14.15 1.51
N ASP A 103 20.01 -13.86 1.72
CA ASP A 103 20.51 -12.52 2.06
C ASP A 103 20.26 -11.49 0.93
N ALA A 104 20.06 -11.97 -0.29
CA ALA A 104 19.64 -11.14 -1.43
C ALA A 104 18.17 -10.75 -1.40
N VAL A 105 17.37 -11.26 -0.44
CA VAL A 105 15.93 -11.01 -0.31
C VAL A 105 15.64 -10.23 0.96
N GLN A 106 14.89 -9.16 0.86
CA GLN A 106 14.44 -8.36 2.00
C GLN A 106 12.93 -8.53 2.18
N PRO A 107 12.47 -9.17 3.25
CA PRO A 107 11.06 -9.22 3.60
C PRO A 107 10.64 -7.93 4.29
N LEU A 108 9.46 -7.41 3.93
CA LEU A 108 8.84 -6.22 4.50
C LEU A 108 7.40 -6.52 4.91
N PHE A 109 7.05 -6.16 6.12
CA PHE A 109 5.68 -6.15 6.62
C PHE A 109 5.21 -4.71 6.78
N ILE A 110 4.21 -4.28 6.00
CA ILE A 110 3.65 -2.93 6.07
C ILE A 110 2.31 -3.01 6.78
N THR A 111 2.19 -2.33 7.93
CA THR A 111 0.92 -2.34 8.65
C THR A 111 -0.18 -1.58 7.91
N LEU A 112 -1.40 -2.13 7.96
CA LEU A 112 -2.63 -1.47 7.52
C LEU A 112 -3.41 -0.84 8.69
N ASP A 113 -2.90 -1.01 9.92
CA ASP A 113 -3.52 -0.51 11.14
C ASP A 113 -2.55 0.29 12.03
N PRO A 114 -2.03 1.42 11.52
CA PRO A 114 -1.03 2.19 12.24
C PRO A 114 -1.53 2.79 13.57
N GLU A 115 -2.86 2.79 13.80
CA GLU A 115 -3.44 3.27 15.05
C GLU A 115 -3.19 2.29 16.21
N ARG A 116 -3.22 0.98 15.95
CA ARG A 116 -2.93 -0.07 16.94
C ARG A 116 -1.49 -0.56 16.87
N ASP A 117 -0.92 -0.65 15.67
CA ASP A 117 0.40 -1.21 15.43
C ASP A 117 1.50 -0.17 15.67
N THR A 118 1.84 0.05 16.93
CA THR A 118 2.95 0.92 17.32
C THR A 118 4.31 0.35 16.88
N PRO A 119 5.37 1.16 16.74
CA PRO A 119 6.70 0.66 16.40
C PRO A 119 7.19 -0.45 17.33
N GLN A 120 6.94 -0.33 18.65
CA GLN A 120 7.32 -1.36 19.61
C GLN A 120 6.57 -2.67 19.38
N LEU A 121 5.25 -2.60 19.17
CA LEU A 121 4.43 -3.79 18.88
C LEU A 121 4.88 -4.46 17.57
N LEU A 122 5.20 -3.65 16.56
CA LEU A 122 5.75 -4.18 15.29
C LEU A 122 7.10 -4.85 15.48
N ALA A 123 8.00 -4.29 16.30
CA ALA A 123 9.29 -4.88 16.60
C ALA A 123 9.13 -6.27 17.23
N ASP A 124 8.27 -6.37 18.24
CA ASP A 124 7.97 -7.63 18.90
C ASP A 124 7.35 -8.64 17.93
N TYR A 125 6.39 -8.20 17.14
CA TYR A 125 5.65 -9.04 16.20
C TYR A 125 6.53 -9.60 15.07
N VAL A 126 7.30 -8.76 14.36
CA VAL A 126 8.11 -9.22 13.23
C VAL A 126 9.24 -10.15 13.67
N SER A 127 9.75 -9.99 14.90
CA SER A 127 10.79 -10.85 15.47
C SER A 127 10.38 -12.31 15.63
N LEU A 128 9.08 -12.58 15.69
CA LEU A 128 8.52 -13.94 15.81
C LEU A 128 8.69 -14.78 14.54
N PHE A 129 8.87 -14.14 13.37
CA PHE A 129 8.85 -14.82 12.10
C PHE A 129 10.24 -14.97 11.47
N HIS A 130 11.01 -13.89 11.42
CA HIS A 130 12.36 -13.96 10.86
C HIS A 130 13.19 -12.72 11.26
N PRO A 131 14.48 -12.85 11.62
CA PRO A 131 15.31 -11.73 12.11
C PRO A 131 15.54 -10.62 11.08
N ARG A 132 15.36 -10.89 9.78
CA ARG A 132 15.47 -9.89 8.71
C ARG A 132 14.15 -9.24 8.32
N LEU A 133 13.02 -9.68 8.88
CA LEU A 133 11.72 -9.08 8.60
C LEU A 133 11.67 -7.67 9.17
N ILE A 134 11.42 -6.68 8.31
CA ILE A 134 11.28 -5.29 8.72
C ILE A 134 9.79 -4.94 8.76
N GLY A 135 9.31 -4.54 9.94
CA GLY A 135 7.98 -3.95 10.11
C GLY A 135 8.03 -2.47 9.77
N LEU A 136 7.10 -2.01 8.95
CA LEU A 136 6.96 -0.63 8.51
C LEU A 136 5.59 -0.08 8.92
N SER A 137 5.58 1.13 9.45
CA SER A 137 4.39 1.88 9.83
C SER A 137 4.51 3.33 9.34
N GLY A 138 3.49 4.14 9.59
CA GLY A 138 3.47 5.56 9.25
C GLY A 138 2.15 6.19 9.65
N ASP A 139 1.93 7.43 9.27
CA ASP A 139 0.60 8.00 9.40
C ASP A 139 -0.39 7.33 8.42
N ALA A 140 -1.69 7.52 8.68
CA ALA A 140 -2.74 6.92 7.86
C ALA A 140 -2.70 7.36 6.38
N SER A 141 -2.13 8.52 6.06
CA SER A 141 -1.98 8.99 4.67
C SER A 141 -0.84 8.27 3.95
N SER A 142 0.29 8.08 4.63
CA SER A 142 1.46 7.35 4.12
C SER A 142 1.14 5.87 3.89
N ILE A 143 0.41 5.24 4.82
CA ILE A 143 -0.07 3.86 4.66
C ILE A 143 -1.03 3.74 3.46
N ARG A 144 -2.00 4.66 3.33
CA ARG A 144 -2.89 4.68 2.15
C ARG A 144 -2.14 4.86 0.85
N GLN A 145 -1.11 5.71 0.82
CA GLN A 145 -0.28 5.90 -0.36
C GLN A 145 0.45 4.61 -0.74
N ALA A 146 1.10 3.95 0.20
CA ALA A 146 1.77 2.67 -0.02
C ALA A 146 0.78 1.59 -0.50
N ALA A 147 -0.34 1.41 0.19
CA ALA A 147 -1.37 0.44 -0.18
C ALA A 147 -1.93 0.68 -1.61
N ARG A 148 -2.18 1.95 -1.98
CA ARG A 148 -2.60 2.31 -3.35
C ARG A 148 -1.54 1.98 -4.39
N GLY A 149 -0.26 2.22 -4.11
CA GLY A 149 0.84 1.85 -5.00
C GLY A 149 0.86 0.36 -5.29
N TYR A 150 0.68 -0.46 -4.27
CA TYR A 150 0.64 -1.92 -4.37
C TYR A 150 -0.76 -2.48 -4.74
N LYS A 151 -1.76 -1.61 -4.98
CA LYS A 151 -3.15 -2.02 -5.29
C LYS A 151 -3.79 -2.87 -4.20
N VAL A 152 -3.38 -2.66 -2.96
CA VAL A 152 -3.95 -3.34 -1.79
C VAL A 152 -5.30 -2.72 -1.45
N TYR A 153 -6.33 -3.55 -1.49
CA TYR A 153 -7.61 -3.24 -0.86
C TYR A 153 -7.50 -3.46 0.65
N TYR A 154 -8.03 -2.55 1.46
CA TYR A 154 -8.23 -2.77 2.88
C TYR A 154 -9.36 -1.91 3.43
N ALA A 155 -10.06 -2.43 4.44
CA ALA A 155 -11.15 -1.74 5.13
C ALA A 155 -11.26 -2.16 6.59
N LYS A 156 -11.54 -1.22 7.49
CA LYS A 156 -11.89 -1.54 8.88
C LYS A 156 -13.31 -2.09 8.93
N VAL A 157 -13.51 -3.24 9.54
CA VAL A 157 -14.80 -3.92 9.68
C VAL A 157 -15.06 -4.12 11.16
N ALA A 158 -16.18 -3.58 11.67
CA ALA A 158 -16.56 -3.76 13.07
C ALA A 158 -16.75 -5.23 13.42
N THR A 159 -16.28 -5.66 14.60
CA THR A 159 -16.59 -6.98 15.16
C THR A 159 -18.10 -7.16 15.38
N ALA A 160 -18.54 -8.42 15.51
CA ALA A 160 -19.97 -8.72 15.65
C ALA A 160 -20.63 -8.01 16.85
N ASP A 161 -19.89 -7.84 17.93
CA ASP A 161 -20.33 -7.12 19.15
C ASP A 161 -20.12 -5.61 19.08
N ARG A 162 -19.49 -5.10 17.98
CA ARG A 162 -19.14 -3.69 17.76
C ARG A 162 -18.23 -3.08 18.84
N SER A 163 -17.57 -3.89 19.64
CA SER A 163 -16.61 -3.43 20.67
C SER A 163 -15.24 -3.10 20.09
N ASP A 164 -14.92 -3.69 18.92
CA ASP A 164 -13.64 -3.56 18.24
C ASP A 164 -13.81 -3.64 16.72
N TYR A 165 -12.71 -3.65 15.98
CA TYR A 165 -12.71 -3.85 14.53
C TYR A 165 -11.59 -4.80 14.11
N THR A 166 -11.78 -5.47 12.99
CA THR A 166 -10.75 -6.13 12.21
C THR A 166 -10.44 -5.33 10.94
N VAL A 167 -9.37 -5.70 10.23
CA VAL A 167 -9.05 -5.12 8.93
C VAL A 167 -9.17 -6.18 7.86
N ASP A 168 -10.18 -6.02 7.00
CA ASP A 168 -10.31 -6.84 5.80
C ASP A 168 -9.34 -6.31 4.73
N HIS A 169 -8.53 -7.18 4.12
CA HIS A 169 -7.52 -6.75 3.15
C HIS A 169 -7.11 -7.83 2.14
N SER A 170 -6.49 -7.41 1.06
CA SER A 170 -5.85 -8.31 0.09
C SER A 170 -4.59 -8.95 0.71
N GLY A 171 -4.57 -10.28 0.82
CA GLY A 171 -3.48 -11.04 1.48
C GLY A 171 -2.35 -11.47 0.54
N PHE A 172 -1.97 -10.68 -0.48
CA PHE A 172 -0.90 -11.04 -1.40
C PHE A 172 0.48 -10.69 -0.85
N ILE A 173 1.47 -11.55 -1.15
CA ILE A 173 2.89 -11.27 -0.92
C ILE A 173 3.46 -10.82 -2.26
N TYR A 174 3.81 -9.55 -2.39
CA TYR A 174 4.35 -8.99 -3.63
C TYR A 174 5.84 -9.26 -3.74
N LEU A 175 6.28 -9.71 -4.92
CA LEU A 175 7.68 -9.93 -5.25
C LEU A 175 8.16 -8.79 -6.16
N MET A 176 9.20 -8.07 -5.72
CA MET A 176 9.79 -6.97 -6.48
C MET A 176 11.24 -7.30 -6.82
N ASP A 177 11.71 -6.81 -7.97
CA ASP A 177 13.10 -6.93 -8.37
C ASP A 177 14.02 -5.99 -7.58
N ARG A 178 15.32 -6.06 -7.87
CA ARG A 178 16.35 -5.24 -7.21
C ARG A 178 16.26 -3.75 -7.52
N ALA A 179 15.54 -3.37 -8.57
CA ALA A 179 15.26 -1.98 -8.94
C ALA A 179 13.92 -1.48 -8.38
N GLY A 180 13.15 -2.36 -7.72
CA GLY A 180 11.83 -2.06 -7.18
C GLY A 180 10.69 -2.22 -8.18
N HIS A 181 10.91 -2.90 -9.32
CA HIS A 181 9.84 -3.22 -10.25
C HIS A 181 9.12 -4.50 -9.83
N TYR A 182 7.85 -4.53 -10.10
CA TYR A 182 7.00 -5.68 -9.82
C TYR A 182 7.33 -6.87 -10.72
N LEU A 183 7.56 -8.04 -10.11
CA LEU A 183 7.80 -9.30 -10.80
C LEU A 183 6.57 -10.22 -10.76
N GLY A 184 5.82 -10.18 -9.66
CA GLY A 184 4.68 -11.06 -9.45
C GLY A 184 4.20 -11.03 -7.99
N PHE A 185 3.31 -11.94 -7.64
CA PHE A 185 2.85 -12.11 -6.27
C PHE A 185 2.66 -13.58 -5.92
N PHE A 186 2.66 -13.87 -4.64
CA PHE A 186 2.26 -15.15 -4.10
C PHE A 186 0.87 -15.00 -3.47
N PRO A 187 -0.11 -15.84 -3.83
CA PRO A 187 -1.41 -15.90 -3.18
C PRO A 187 -1.30 -16.26 -1.69
N PRO A 188 -2.28 -15.89 -0.85
CA PRO A 188 -2.36 -16.34 0.54
C PRO A 188 -2.23 -17.87 0.64
N GLY A 189 -1.49 -18.33 1.66
CA GLY A 189 -1.26 -19.75 1.89
C GLY A 189 -0.28 -20.41 0.92
N THR A 190 0.49 -19.64 0.14
CA THR A 190 1.59 -20.21 -0.68
C THR A 190 2.63 -20.86 0.22
N SER A 191 3.02 -22.10 -0.10
CA SER A 191 4.01 -22.84 0.69
C SER A 191 5.40 -22.21 0.62
N PRO A 192 6.21 -22.36 1.70
CA PRO A 192 7.61 -21.90 1.72
C PRO A 192 8.44 -22.45 0.55
N ASP A 193 8.28 -23.74 0.25
CA ASP A 193 8.98 -24.43 -0.85
C ASP A 193 8.71 -23.72 -2.20
N ARG A 194 7.41 -23.44 -2.46
CA ARG A 194 7.03 -22.76 -3.69
C ARG A 194 7.59 -21.35 -3.79
N MET A 195 7.65 -20.61 -2.67
CA MET A 195 8.27 -19.29 -2.65
C MET A 195 9.77 -19.39 -2.92
N ALA A 196 10.47 -20.31 -2.25
CA ALA A 196 11.92 -20.51 -2.43
C ALA A 196 12.27 -20.92 -3.86
N ASP A 197 11.49 -21.84 -4.48
CA ASP A 197 11.69 -22.28 -5.85
C ASP A 197 11.55 -21.16 -6.88
N VAL A 198 10.58 -20.24 -6.67
CA VAL A 198 10.40 -19.08 -7.56
C VAL A 198 11.50 -18.03 -7.36
N ILE A 199 11.94 -17.82 -6.13
CA ILE A 199 12.92 -16.77 -5.79
C ILE A 199 14.34 -17.17 -6.17
N ARG A 200 14.73 -18.43 -5.98
CA ARG A 200 16.11 -18.91 -6.20
C ARG A 200 16.69 -18.53 -7.56
N PRO A 201 16.04 -18.79 -8.71
CA PRO A 201 16.58 -18.40 -10.02
C PRO A 201 16.72 -16.89 -10.21
N LEU A 202 15.89 -16.09 -9.52
CA LEU A 202 15.96 -14.62 -9.58
C LEU A 202 17.16 -14.06 -8.81
N ILE A 203 17.62 -14.77 -7.77
CA ILE A 203 18.84 -14.40 -7.03
C ILE A 203 20.06 -14.63 -7.91
N ASP A 204 20.11 -15.76 -8.63
CA ASP A 204 21.24 -16.19 -9.46
C ASP A 204 21.35 -15.39 -10.78
N GLY A 205 20.43 -14.47 -11.04
CA GLY A 205 20.45 -13.64 -12.25
C GLY A 205 19.99 -14.38 -13.52
N ALA A 206 19.34 -15.55 -13.38
CA ALA A 206 18.91 -16.39 -14.50
C ALA A 206 17.78 -15.78 -15.34
N HIS A 207 17.22 -14.63 -14.94
CA HIS A 207 16.20 -13.89 -15.67
C HIS A 207 16.56 -12.40 -15.68
N GLY A 208 17.52 -12.02 -16.56
CA GLY A 208 17.59 -10.67 -17.09
C GLY A 208 16.54 -10.51 -18.19
N PRO A 209 16.09 -9.29 -18.48
CA PRO A 209 15.10 -9.02 -19.51
C PRO A 209 15.55 -9.45 -20.89
#